data_54a1ffebfb4047a88b3324aae77564d1
#
_entry.id   54a1ffebfb4047a88b3324aae77564d1
#
_cell.length_a   1.000
_cell.length_b   1.000
_cell.length_c   1.000
_cell.angle_alpha   90.00
_cell.angle_beta   90.00
_cell.angle_gamma   90.00
#
_symmetry.space_group_name_H-M   'P 1'
#
loop_
_entity.id
_entity.type
_entity.pdbx_description
1 polymer ?
#
loop_
_entity_poly.entity_id
_entity_poly.type
_entity_poly.pdbx_seq_one_letter_code
_entity_poly.pdbx_strand_id
1 'polypeptide(L)'
;MFIIHGYQASTENHWFEWLATQMKSYDYHTEIVYLPNTNNPDLDAWDSAIQHSLNHKLDKDSIIVAHSLGVVTVLNYLSKEKVFSNIKGLFLISGFNEPLHNLPELNQFINQTQVQFENINAQHIITIAGDNDPVVDINATNRLSQQLNTETVELHHNGHFQDCDGYLTFDFLKNQITAILNNKNSEI
;
A
#
# COMPACT_ATOMS: atom_id res chain seq x y z
N MET A 1 11.62 -1.88 -5.14
CA MET A 1 10.39 -1.89 -4.32
C MET A 1 10.07 -0.49 -3.86
N PHE A 2 8.79 -0.16 -3.67
CA PHE A 2 8.33 1.15 -3.19
C PHE A 2 7.43 0.95 -1.98
N ILE A 3 7.59 1.81 -0.94
CA ILE A 3 6.71 1.85 0.23
C ILE A 3 6.03 3.21 0.25
N ILE A 4 4.70 3.22 0.36
CA ILE A 4 3.87 4.42 0.36
C ILE A 4 3.16 4.50 1.71
N HIS A 5 3.51 5.52 2.51
CA HIS A 5 2.90 5.74 3.83
C HIS A 5 1.55 6.46 3.73
N GLY A 6 0.86 6.63 4.85
CA GLY A 6 -0.45 7.25 4.93
C GLY A 6 -0.47 8.62 5.59
N TYR A 7 -1.68 9.01 6.03
CA TYR A 7 -1.97 10.22 6.78
C TYR A 7 -1.19 10.27 8.08
N GLN A 8 -0.68 11.45 8.45
CA GLN A 8 0.10 11.71 9.67
C GLN A 8 1.37 10.85 9.84
N ALA A 9 1.83 10.19 8.77
CA ALA A 9 3.05 9.40 8.80
C ALA A 9 4.18 10.05 7.99
N SER A 10 5.39 9.56 8.16
CA SER A 10 6.58 9.94 7.44
C SER A 10 7.33 8.71 6.94
N THR A 11 8.41 8.90 6.22
CA THR A 11 9.29 7.83 5.74
C THR A 11 9.99 7.06 6.87
N GLU A 12 10.07 7.64 8.08
CA GLU A 12 10.78 7.10 9.24
C GLU A 12 9.86 6.38 10.22
N ASN A 13 8.54 6.37 9.97
CA ASN A 13 7.57 5.77 10.89
C ASN A 13 7.39 4.26 10.70
N HIS A 14 6.85 3.61 11.73
CA HIS A 14 6.34 2.24 11.71
C HIS A 14 7.43 1.21 11.29
N TRP A 15 7.04 0.23 10.50
CA TRP A 15 7.89 -0.86 9.98
C TRP A 15 8.58 -0.53 8.66
N PHE A 16 8.46 0.68 8.12
CA PHE A 16 8.88 1.00 6.75
C PHE A 16 10.38 0.84 6.54
N GLU A 17 11.23 1.46 7.37
CA GLU A 17 12.69 1.34 7.27
C GLU A 17 13.18 -0.07 7.57
N TRP A 18 12.52 -0.74 8.53
CA TRP A 18 12.83 -2.13 8.82
C TRP A 18 12.56 -3.01 7.60
N LEU A 19 11.38 -2.90 6.95
CA LEU A 19 11.05 -3.67 5.76
C LEU A 19 12.03 -3.36 4.61
N ALA A 20 12.33 -2.08 4.38
CA ALA A 20 13.31 -1.67 3.37
C ALA A 20 14.68 -2.32 3.59
N THR A 21 15.09 -2.44 4.86
CA THR A 21 16.34 -3.10 5.23
C THR A 21 16.28 -4.61 5.00
N GLN A 22 15.17 -5.26 5.34
CA GLN A 22 15.00 -6.70 5.12
C GLN A 22 15.06 -7.05 3.63
N MET A 23 14.47 -6.22 2.77
CA MET A 23 14.41 -6.48 1.33
C MET A 23 15.76 -6.37 0.61
N LYS A 24 16.77 -5.77 1.21
CA LYS A 24 18.15 -5.74 0.67
C LYS A 24 18.75 -7.15 0.53
N SER A 25 18.39 -8.08 1.41
CA SER A 25 18.88 -9.48 1.33
C SER A 25 18.27 -10.27 0.16
N TYR A 26 17.26 -9.70 -0.51
CA TYR A 26 16.60 -10.25 -1.70
C TYR A 26 16.91 -9.44 -2.96
N ASP A 27 17.99 -8.62 -2.92
CA ASP A 27 18.42 -7.74 -4.02
C ASP A 27 17.40 -6.65 -4.41
N TYR A 28 16.48 -6.30 -3.49
CA TYR A 28 15.55 -5.20 -3.69
C TYR A 28 16.08 -3.90 -3.12
N HIS A 29 16.33 -2.94 -4.01
CA HIS A 29 16.42 -1.54 -3.61
C HIS A 29 15.02 -1.02 -3.29
N THR A 30 14.83 -0.46 -2.08
CA THR A 30 13.54 0.05 -1.62
C THR A 30 13.58 1.55 -1.47
N GLU A 31 12.66 2.24 -2.13
CA GLU A 31 12.37 3.66 -1.94
C GLU A 31 11.13 3.79 -1.04
N ILE A 32 11.25 4.47 0.12
CA ILE A 32 10.11 4.90 0.91
C ILE A 32 9.73 6.28 0.37
N VAL A 33 8.58 6.35 -0.29
CA VAL A 33 8.16 7.55 -1.01
C VAL A 33 7.80 8.66 -0.05
N TYR A 34 8.43 9.83 -0.21
CA TYR A 34 8.08 11.01 0.56
C TYR A 34 6.77 11.63 0.02
N LEU A 35 5.79 11.79 0.89
CA LEU A 35 4.54 12.49 0.62
C LEU A 35 4.48 13.79 1.43
N PRO A 36 4.23 14.95 0.80
CA PRO A 36 4.26 16.23 1.50
C PRO A 36 3.02 16.45 2.38
N ASN A 37 3.17 17.25 3.42
CA ASN A 37 2.07 17.76 4.26
C ASN A 37 1.11 16.69 4.78
N THR A 38 1.63 15.61 5.33
CA THR A 38 0.85 14.42 5.73
C THR A 38 -0.22 14.68 6.78
N ASN A 39 -0.14 15.79 7.53
CA ASN A 39 -1.18 16.23 8.46
C ASN A 39 -2.36 16.96 7.78
N ASN A 40 -2.17 17.42 6.55
CA ASN A 40 -3.20 18.04 5.73
C ASN A 40 -2.94 17.66 4.26
N PRO A 41 -3.20 16.41 3.87
CA PRO A 41 -2.84 15.89 2.56
C PRO A 41 -3.63 16.57 1.44
N ASP A 42 -2.93 16.87 0.36
CA ASP A 42 -3.49 17.39 -0.89
C ASP A 42 -3.29 16.35 -1.99
N LEU A 43 -4.36 16.00 -2.72
CA LEU A 43 -4.32 14.92 -3.70
C LEU A 43 -3.35 15.22 -4.85
N ASP A 44 -3.34 16.43 -5.38
CA ASP A 44 -2.48 16.79 -6.51
C ASP A 44 -1.00 16.76 -6.12
N ALA A 45 -0.70 17.21 -4.89
CA ALA A 45 0.66 17.17 -4.34
C ALA A 45 1.12 15.72 -4.12
N TRP A 46 0.26 14.84 -3.60
CA TRP A 46 0.57 13.42 -3.40
C TRP A 46 0.67 12.65 -4.73
N ASP A 47 -0.24 12.88 -5.66
CA ASP A 47 -0.15 12.33 -7.02
C ASP A 47 1.17 12.73 -7.70
N SER A 48 1.56 13.99 -7.58
CA SER A 48 2.84 14.48 -8.15
C SER A 48 4.05 13.80 -7.49
N ALA A 49 4.02 13.57 -6.17
CA ALA A 49 5.08 12.88 -5.45
C ALA A 49 5.17 11.40 -5.87
N ILE A 50 4.04 10.71 -5.97
CA ILE A 50 3.98 9.33 -6.46
C ILE A 50 4.48 9.24 -7.90
N GLN A 51 4.01 10.14 -8.78
CA GLN A 51 4.47 10.19 -10.17
C GLN A 51 5.99 10.39 -10.25
N HIS A 52 6.55 11.31 -9.48
CA HIS A 52 8.01 11.54 -9.45
C HIS A 52 8.79 10.29 -9.04
N SER A 53 8.29 9.56 -8.04
CA SER A 53 8.95 8.38 -7.50
C SER A 53 8.78 7.13 -8.37
N LEU A 54 7.61 6.92 -8.95
CA LEU A 54 7.25 5.66 -9.63
C LEU A 54 7.34 5.72 -11.15
N ASN A 55 7.20 6.93 -11.76
CA ASN A 55 7.14 7.05 -13.22
C ASN A 55 8.41 6.51 -13.88
N HIS A 56 8.25 5.68 -14.91
CA HIS A 56 9.31 5.00 -15.66
C HIS A 56 10.21 4.06 -14.83
N LYS A 57 9.89 3.81 -13.55
CA LYS A 57 10.63 2.89 -12.69
C LYS A 57 9.89 1.57 -12.44
N LEU A 58 8.59 1.53 -12.75
CA LEU A 58 7.79 0.31 -12.58
C LEU A 58 8.05 -0.67 -13.72
N ASP A 59 8.25 -1.93 -13.34
CA ASP A 59 8.44 -3.06 -14.24
C ASP A 59 7.78 -4.32 -13.67
N LYS A 60 7.92 -5.44 -14.38
CA LYS A 60 7.36 -6.74 -13.98
C LYS A 60 7.93 -7.31 -12.67
N ASP A 61 9.07 -6.81 -12.20
CA ASP A 61 9.71 -7.23 -10.95
C ASP A 61 9.45 -6.23 -9.82
N SER A 62 8.75 -5.14 -10.08
CA SER A 62 8.43 -4.11 -9.09
C SER A 62 7.43 -4.59 -8.08
N ILE A 63 7.64 -4.21 -6.81
CA ILE A 63 6.73 -4.45 -5.68
C ILE A 63 6.35 -3.11 -5.08
N ILE A 64 5.07 -2.89 -4.84
CA ILE A 64 4.53 -1.74 -4.13
C ILE A 64 3.89 -2.22 -2.84
N VAL A 65 4.22 -1.55 -1.74
CA VAL A 65 3.61 -1.74 -0.43
C VAL A 65 3.01 -0.40 -0.01
N ALA A 66 1.71 -0.35 0.23
CA ALA A 66 1.03 0.87 0.63
C ALA A 66 0.27 0.68 1.94
N HIS A 67 0.25 1.70 2.79
CA HIS A 67 -0.41 1.69 4.08
C HIS A 67 -1.46 2.80 4.17
N SER A 68 -2.66 2.45 4.64
CA SER A 68 -3.73 3.41 4.98
C SER A 68 -4.09 4.33 3.78
N LEU A 69 -4.08 5.67 3.95
CA LEU A 69 -4.35 6.63 2.87
C LEU A 69 -3.39 6.50 1.69
N GLY A 70 -2.19 5.99 1.91
CA GLY A 70 -1.25 5.67 0.84
C GLY A 70 -1.79 4.64 -0.16
N VAL A 71 -2.69 3.76 0.28
CA VAL A 71 -3.40 2.81 -0.58
C VAL A 71 -4.29 3.55 -1.57
N VAL A 72 -5.12 4.47 -1.09
CA VAL A 72 -5.98 5.32 -1.95
C VAL A 72 -5.15 6.04 -3.00
N THR A 73 -4.02 6.62 -2.56
CA THR A 73 -3.13 7.41 -3.43
C THR A 73 -2.50 6.55 -4.53
N VAL A 74 -1.93 5.39 -4.16
CA VAL A 74 -1.27 4.53 -5.16
C VAL A 74 -2.26 3.90 -6.12
N LEU A 75 -3.45 3.52 -5.66
CA LEU A 75 -4.50 3.00 -6.52
C LEU A 75 -5.00 4.06 -7.51
N ASN A 76 -5.19 5.30 -7.05
CA ASN A 76 -5.54 6.42 -7.91
C ASN A 76 -4.47 6.66 -9.01
N TYR A 77 -3.19 6.58 -8.66
CA TYR A 77 -2.08 6.69 -9.61
C TYR A 77 -2.05 5.52 -10.59
N LEU A 78 -2.04 4.27 -10.11
CA LEU A 78 -1.96 3.08 -10.95
C LEU A 78 -3.13 2.95 -11.92
N SER A 79 -4.31 3.44 -11.53
CA SER A 79 -5.51 3.37 -12.35
C SER A 79 -5.53 4.36 -13.52
N LYS A 80 -4.78 5.46 -13.44
CA LYS A 80 -4.72 6.48 -14.49
C LYS A 80 -3.89 6.06 -15.70
N GLU A 81 -2.89 5.22 -15.50
CA GLU A 81 -1.90 4.87 -16.51
C GLU A 81 -2.19 3.48 -17.09
N LYS A 82 -2.64 3.43 -18.34
CA LYS A 82 -2.86 2.15 -19.07
C LYS A 82 -1.58 1.38 -19.39
N VAL A 83 -0.41 1.92 -19.05
CA VAL A 83 0.90 1.47 -19.52
C VAL A 83 1.73 0.81 -18.43
N PHE A 84 1.21 0.68 -17.21
CA PHE A 84 1.98 -0.01 -16.18
C PHE A 84 2.07 -1.50 -16.51
N SER A 85 3.32 -1.94 -16.60
CA SER A 85 3.65 -3.37 -16.65
C SER A 85 2.93 -4.06 -15.50
N ASN A 86 2.50 -5.27 -15.75
CA ASN A 86 1.97 -6.15 -14.71
C ASN A 86 3.03 -6.32 -13.60
N ILE A 87 3.00 -5.44 -12.58
CA ILE A 87 4.00 -5.44 -11.50
C ILE A 87 3.95 -6.75 -10.72
N LYS A 88 5.06 -7.12 -10.07
CA LYS A 88 5.15 -8.40 -9.34
C LYS A 88 4.18 -8.49 -8.18
N GLY A 89 4.09 -7.45 -7.35
CA GLY A 89 3.25 -7.48 -6.16
C GLY A 89 2.73 -6.11 -5.76
N LEU A 90 1.47 -6.09 -5.33
CA LEU A 90 0.79 -4.94 -4.75
C LEU A 90 0.25 -5.37 -3.37
N PHE A 91 0.87 -4.85 -2.31
CA PHE A 91 0.52 -5.13 -0.93
C PHE A 91 -0.17 -3.92 -0.32
N LEU A 92 -1.40 -4.08 0.12
CA LEU A 92 -2.27 -3.02 0.59
C LEU A 92 -2.64 -3.26 2.05
N ILE A 93 -2.06 -2.47 2.95
CA ILE A 93 -2.16 -2.65 4.40
C ILE A 93 -3.18 -1.66 4.98
N SER A 94 -4.20 -2.15 5.67
CA SER A 94 -5.33 -1.35 6.17
C SER A 94 -5.86 -0.40 5.11
N GLY A 95 -6.01 -0.92 3.87
CA GLY A 95 -6.42 -0.15 2.70
C GLY A 95 -7.93 0.05 2.64
N PHE A 96 -8.33 1.13 1.99
CA PHE A 96 -9.72 1.47 1.72
C PHE A 96 -9.82 2.31 0.44
N ASN A 97 -11.05 2.47 -0.09
CA ASN A 97 -11.33 3.36 -1.22
C ASN A 97 -12.73 4.00 -1.06
N GLU A 98 -13.02 4.44 0.16
CA GLU A 98 -14.30 5.05 0.52
C GLU A 98 -14.12 6.05 1.66
N PRO A 99 -15.02 7.04 1.83
CA PRO A 99 -15.01 7.96 2.96
C PRO A 99 -15.04 7.24 4.31
N LEU A 100 -14.24 7.73 5.25
CA LEU A 100 -14.16 7.21 6.60
C LEU A 100 -14.99 8.07 7.56
N HIS A 101 -15.81 7.42 8.39
CA HIS A 101 -16.66 8.13 9.37
C HIS A 101 -15.85 8.75 10.51
N ASN A 102 -14.78 8.10 10.92
CA ASN A 102 -13.91 8.51 12.03
C ASN A 102 -12.78 9.47 11.63
N LEU A 103 -12.57 9.69 10.32
CA LEU A 103 -11.61 10.65 9.76
C LEU A 103 -12.26 11.49 8.65
N PRO A 104 -13.31 12.26 8.97
CA PRO A 104 -14.08 13.01 7.96
C PRO A 104 -13.24 14.08 7.25
N GLU A 105 -12.13 14.55 7.86
CA GLU A 105 -11.18 15.48 7.26
C GLU A 105 -10.49 14.91 6.01
N LEU A 106 -10.39 13.59 5.87
CA LEU A 106 -9.83 12.92 4.69
C LEU A 106 -10.84 12.75 3.56
N ASN A 107 -12.13 12.93 3.82
CA ASN A 107 -13.16 12.64 2.84
C ASN A 107 -13.07 13.53 1.59
N GLN A 108 -12.58 14.77 1.73
CA GLN A 108 -12.35 15.62 0.56
C GLN A 108 -11.27 15.01 -0.35
N PHE A 109 -10.15 14.56 0.21
CA PHE A 109 -9.07 13.88 -0.51
C PHE A 109 -9.60 12.63 -1.21
N ILE A 110 -10.31 11.76 -0.48
CA ILE A 110 -10.82 10.49 -0.97
C ILE A 110 -11.83 10.69 -2.11
N ASN A 111 -12.76 11.64 -1.94
CA ASN A 111 -13.81 11.91 -2.95
C ASN A 111 -13.26 12.52 -4.25
N GLN A 112 -12.05 13.05 -4.26
CA GLN A 112 -11.38 13.56 -5.46
C GLN A 112 -10.70 12.42 -6.26
N THR A 113 -10.48 11.25 -5.67
CA THR A 113 -9.88 10.11 -6.36
C THR A 113 -10.89 9.44 -7.29
N GLN A 114 -10.39 8.90 -8.42
CA GLN A 114 -11.19 8.21 -9.42
C GLN A 114 -10.49 6.91 -9.82
N VAL A 115 -10.56 5.91 -8.94
CA VAL A 115 -9.87 4.63 -9.16
C VAL A 115 -10.62 3.80 -10.20
N GLN A 116 -9.95 3.46 -11.30
CA GLN A 116 -10.42 2.51 -12.32
C GLN A 116 -9.77 1.16 -12.05
N PHE A 117 -10.44 0.31 -11.28
CA PHE A 117 -9.89 -0.97 -10.79
C PHE A 117 -9.48 -1.92 -11.91
N GLU A 118 -10.16 -1.87 -13.07
CA GLU A 118 -9.85 -2.66 -14.26
C GLU A 118 -8.47 -2.32 -14.89
N ASN A 119 -7.89 -1.18 -14.55
CA ASN A 119 -6.57 -0.78 -15.03
C ASN A 119 -5.44 -1.20 -14.07
N ILE A 120 -5.77 -1.71 -12.88
CA ILE A 120 -4.77 -2.11 -11.89
C ILE A 120 -4.27 -3.52 -12.23
N ASN A 121 -3.00 -3.60 -12.62
CA ASN A 121 -2.36 -4.85 -13.03
C ASN A 121 -1.19 -5.20 -12.11
N ALA A 122 -1.33 -6.29 -11.38
CA ALA A 122 -0.26 -6.91 -10.60
C ALA A 122 -0.39 -8.44 -10.64
N GLN A 123 0.75 -9.15 -10.64
CA GLN A 123 0.76 -10.61 -10.60
C GLN A 123 0.17 -11.13 -9.28
N HIS A 124 0.41 -10.38 -8.20
CA HIS A 124 -0.13 -10.68 -6.88
C HIS A 124 -0.70 -9.39 -6.27
N ILE A 125 -1.96 -9.41 -5.87
CA ILE A 125 -2.60 -8.36 -5.08
C ILE A 125 -2.97 -8.96 -3.74
N ILE A 126 -2.42 -8.41 -2.66
CA ILE A 126 -2.61 -8.90 -1.30
C ILE A 126 -3.05 -7.73 -0.42
N THR A 127 -4.24 -7.83 0.13
CA THR A 127 -4.79 -6.89 1.09
C THR A 127 -4.68 -7.49 2.49
N ILE A 128 -4.20 -6.70 3.46
CA ILE A 128 -4.02 -7.12 4.85
C ILE A 128 -4.76 -6.13 5.75
N ALA A 129 -5.55 -6.64 6.69
CA ALA A 129 -6.27 -5.84 7.68
C ALA A 129 -6.19 -6.45 9.07
N GLY A 130 -6.23 -5.61 10.11
CA GLY A 130 -6.50 -6.03 11.48
C GLY A 130 -8.00 -6.23 11.69
N ASP A 131 -8.39 -7.25 12.42
CA ASP A 131 -9.80 -7.53 12.74
C ASP A 131 -10.42 -6.49 13.68
N ASN A 132 -9.61 -5.72 14.38
CA ASN A 132 -10.03 -4.67 15.31
C ASN A 132 -9.20 -3.37 15.13
N ASP A 133 -9.09 -2.93 13.87
CA ASP A 133 -8.43 -1.67 13.50
C ASP A 133 -9.34 -0.48 13.87
N PRO A 134 -8.90 0.45 14.76
CA PRO A 134 -9.72 1.58 15.19
C PRO A 134 -9.79 2.71 14.16
N VAL A 135 -8.95 2.68 13.12
CA VAL A 135 -8.84 3.72 12.09
C VAL A 135 -9.61 3.33 10.84
N VAL A 136 -9.33 2.14 10.30
CA VAL A 136 -9.97 1.61 9.10
C VAL A 136 -10.70 0.33 9.46
N ASP A 137 -12.04 0.40 9.47
CA ASP A 137 -12.88 -0.77 9.68
C ASP A 137 -12.54 -1.86 8.65
N ILE A 138 -12.37 -3.11 9.11
CA ILE A 138 -12.02 -4.25 8.24
C ILE A 138 -12.99 -4.41 7.07
N ASN A 139 -14.27 -4.03 7.24
CA ASN A 139 -15.23 -4.09 6.14
C ASN A 139 -14.90 -3.11 5.00
N ALA A 140 -14.22 -1.99 5.27
CA ALA A 140 -13.74 -1.09 4.21
C ALA A 140 -12.62 -1.76 3.40
N THR A 141 -11.68 -2.44 4.06
CA THR A 141 -10.66 -3.24 3.37
C THR A 141 -11.27 -4.42 2.61
N ASN A 142 -12.29 -5.08 3.17
CA ASN A 142 -12.99 -6.17 2.48
C ASN A 142 -13.70 -5.69 1.21
N ARG A 143 -14.33 -4.52 1.22
CA ARG A 143 -14.92 -3.93 0.02
C ARG A 143 -13.88 -3.56 -1.04
N LEU A 144 -12.74 -3.00 -0.60
CA LEU A 144 -11.61 -2.75 -1.49
C LEU A 144 -11.10 -4.05 -2.13
N SER A 145 -10.94 -5.11 -1.35
CA SER A 145 -10.48 -6.42 -1.83
C SER A 145 -11.41 -7.00 -2.89
N GLN A 146 -12.72 -6.88 -2.69
CA GLN A 146 -13.72 -7.29 -3.69
C GLN A 146 -13.60 -6.50 -4.99
N GLN A 147 -13.35 -5.18 -4.92
CA GLN A 147 -13.11 -4.35 -6.11
C GLN A 147 -11.84 -4.76 -6.87
N LEU A 148 -10.85 -5.28 -6.16
CA LEU A 148 -9.58 -5.77 -6.72
C LEU A 148 -9.62 -7.27 -7.09
N ASN A 149 -10.78 -7.93 -6.97
CA ASN A 149 -10.97 -9.37 -7.20
C ASN A 149 -10.01 -10.24 -6.37
N THR A 150 -9.77 -9.86 -5.10
CA THR A 150 -8.96 -10.61 -4.14
C THR A 150 -9.68 -10.76 -2.81
N GLU A 151 -9.09 -11.49 -1.87
CA GLU A 151 -9.59 -11.67 -0.52
C GLU A 151 -8.67 -10.95 0.48
N THR A 152 -9.27 -10.41 1.55
CA THR A 152 -8.50 -9.79 2.64
C THR A 152 -7.84 -10.87 3.49
N VAL A 153 -6.55 -10.73 3.73
CA VAL A 153 -5.86 -11.48 4.78
C VAL A 153 -6.10 -10.77 6.10
N GLU A 154 -6.92 -11.38 6.92
CA GLU A 154 -7.28 -10.86 8.24
C GLU A 154 -6.24 -11.30 9.27
N LEU A 155 -5.72 -10.33 10.05
CA LEU A 155 -4.84 -10.58 11.17
C LEU A 155 -5.54 -10.23 12.48
N HIS A 156 -5.46 -11.14 13.45
CA HIS A 156 -5.96 -10.85 14.80
C HIS A 156 -5.07 -9.81 15.48
N HIS A 157 -5.47 -8.55 15.36
CA HIS A 157 -4.68 -7.40 15.80
C HIS A 157 -5.56 -6.20 16.16
N ASN A 158 -5.28 -5.61 17.36
CA ASN A 158 -5.92 -4.38 17.81
C ASN A 158 -5.03 -3.19 17.45
N GLY A 159 -5.23 -2.59 16.28
CA GLY A 159 -4.47 -1.43 15.85
C GLY A 159 -4.42 -1.27 14.33
N HIS A 160 -3.74 -0.21 13.89
CA HIS A 160 -3.63 0.21 12.50
C HIS A 160 -2.24 -0.12 11.89
N PHE A 161 -1.56 -1.14 12.44
CA PHE A 161 -0.19 -1.52 12.07
C PHE A 161 0.82 -0.38 12.19
N GLN A 162 0.69 0.44 13.23
CA GLN A 162 1.56 1.56 13.52
C GLN A 162 2.61 1.20 14.59
N ASP A 163 3.65 2.03 14.74
CA ASP A 163 4.66 1.87 15.81
C ASP A 163 4.04 1.91 17.21
N CYS A 164 3.05 2.79 17.43
CA CYS A 164 2.29 2.84 18.69
C CYS A 164 1.48 1.56 18.96
N ASP A 165 1.18 0.77 17.94
CA ASP A 165 0.55 -0.55 18.05
C ASP A 165 1.57 -1.68 18.22
N GLY A 166 2.86 -1.35 18.30
CA GLY A 166 3.97 -2.30 18.40
C GLY A 166 4.56 -2.75 17.05
N TYR A 167 4.13 -2.18 15.92
CA TYR A 167 4.64 -2.51 14.60
C TYR A 167 5.87 -1.65 14.21
N LEU A 168 6.99 -1.91 14.88
CA LEU A 168 8.33 -1.49 14.44
C LEU A 168 8.93 -2.48 13.44
N THR A 169 8.39 -3.69 13.40
CA THR A 169 8.67 -4.76 12.44
C THR A 169 7.37 -5.36 11.96
N PHE A 170 7.34 -5.95 10.76
CA PHE A 170 6.15 -6.61 10.24
C PHE A 170 6.53 -7.92 9.54
N ASP A 171 6.89 -8.93 10.35
CA ASP A 171 7.38 -10.22 9.85
C ASP A 171 6.36 -10.94 8.97
N PHE A 172 5.07 -10.85 9.28
CA PHE A 172 4.03 -11.43 8.43
C PHE A 172 4.09 -10.84 7.01
N LEU A 173 4.10 -9.50 6.87
CA LEU A 173 4.19 -8.82 5.57
C LEU A 173 5.48 -9.22 4.83
N LYS A 174 6.62 -9.21 5.51
CA LYS A 174 7.90 -9.65 4.93
C LYS A 174 7.77 -11.08 4.38
N ASN A 175 7.16 -12.00 5.13
CA ASN A 175 6.98 -13.39 4.71
C ASN A 175 6.06 -13.50 3.49
N GLN A 176 4.98 -12.70 3.41
CA GLN A 176 4.12 -12.65 2.22
C GLN A 176 4.90 -12.15 0.99
N ILE A 177 5.71 -11.09 1.14
CA ILE A 177 6.54 -10.59 0.05
C ILE A 177 7.54 -11.65 -0.39
N THR A 178 8.25 -12.27 0.55
CA THR A 178 9.29 -13.27 0.21
C THR A 178 8.71 -14.53 -0.41
N ALA A 179 7.49 -14.91 -0.07
CA ALA A 179 6.79 -16.04 -0.69
C ALA A 179 6.62 -15.86 -2.20
N ILE A 180 6.23 -14.65 -2.66
CA ILE A 180 6.10 -14.38 -4.11
C ILE A 180 7.44 -14.24 -4.82
N LEU A 181 8.53 -13.97 -4.09
CA LEU A 181 9.88 -13.91 -4.66
C LEU A 181 10.45 -15.32 -4.89
N ASN A 182 10.17 -16.26 -4.00
CA ASN A 182 10.71 -17.61 -4.03
C ASN A 182 10.01 -18.51 -5.06
N ASN A 183 8.80 -18.17 -5.49
CA ASN A 183 8.07 -18.93 -6.51
C ASN A 183 8.71 -18.91 -7.91
N LYS A 184 9.78 -18.15 -8.14
CA LYS A 184 10.58 -18.20 -9.38
C LYS A 184 11.32 -19.53 -9.62
N ASN A 185 11.46 -20.40 -8.61
CA ASN A 185 12.24 -21.64 -8.71
C ASN A 185 11.40 -22.88 -9.05
N SER A 186 10.12 -22.73 -9.36
CA SER A 186 9.20 -23.86 -9.62
C SER A 186 8.81 -24.00 -11.11
N GLU A 187 9.32 -23.13 -11.99
CA GLU A 187 9.09 -23.22 -13.44
C GLU A 187 10.42 -23.45 -14.19
N ILE A 188 11.04 -24.61 -13.92
CA ILE A 188 12.09 -25.19 -14.79
C ILE A 188 11.75 -26.66 -15.03
#